data_22364ff299c9974bef12090c65cf1d42
#
_entry.id   22364ff299c9974bef12090c65cf1d42
#
_cell.length_a   1.000
_cell.length_b   1.000
_cell.length_c   1.000
_cell.angle_alpha   90.00
_cell.angle_beta   90.00
_cell.angle_gamma   90.00
#
_symmetry.space_group_name_H-M   'P 1'
#
loop_
_entity.id
_entity.type
_entity.pdbx_description
1 polymer ?
#
loop_
_entity_poly.entity_id
_entity_poly.type
_entity_poly.pdbx_seq_one_letter_code
_entity_poly.pdbx_strand_id
1 'polypeptide(L)'
;MPDIEGAKSHAVFLRTAISPATGCPHNWSKFGQRCFFLEKARRTWANAQQFCKTIGGNLASIHSAEEYNHLQQMTSEPTWIGGSACQEETNWFWTDGTTLDFTFWCPAQPDNTKEQCCLQMNTGVGQCWDDVGCSSMQQSICVMSLI
;
A
#
# COMPACT_ATOMS: atom_id res chain seq x y z
N MET A 1 -0.55 -33.57 1.63
CA MET A 1 -0.79 -33.15 1.36
C MET A 1 -0.71 -32.86 0.79
N PRO A 2 -0.59 -32.63 0.34
CA PRO A 2 -0.48 -32.11 -0.24
C PRO A 2 -0.85 -31.41 -0.71
N ASP A 3 -1.20 -31.03 -0.88
CA ASP A 3 -1.65 -30.45 -1.07
C ASP A 3 -1.47 -29.90 -1.48
N ILE A 4 -1.01 -29.83 -1.92
CA ILE A 4 -0.77 -29.23 -2.14
C ILE A 4 0.00 -28.75 -2.09
N GLU A 5 0.72 -28.79 -2.95
CA GLU A 5 1.54 -28.12 -2.58
C GLU A 5 1.99 -26.95 -3.39
N GLY A 6 2.48 -26.73 -4.61
CA GLY A 6 2.72 -25.68 -5.49
C GLY A 6 1.64 -24.62 -5.42
N ALA A 7 0.65 -24.82 -6.13
CA ALA A 7 -0.52 -23.99 -5.98
C ALA A 7 -0.96 -23.97 -4.54
N LYS A 8 -0.66 -25.02 -3.83
CA LYS A 8 -0.95 -25.07 -2.46
C LYS A 8 -0.10 -24.23 -1.58
N SER A 9 1.15 -24.01 -1.88
CA SER A 9 1.94 -23.16 -1.04
C SER A 9 1.42 -21.73 -1.10
N HIS A 10 0.97 -21.31 -2.26
CA HIS A 10 0.33 -20.01 -2.38
C HIS A 10 -0.96 -19.96 -1.58
N ALA A 11 -1.77 -20.99 -1.70
CA ALA A 11 -3.00 -21.05 -0.95
C ALA A 11 -2.76 -21.09 0.54
N VAL A 12 -1.73 -21.80 0.96
CA VAL A 12 -1.37 -21.84 2.39
C VAL A 12 -0.99 -20.47 2.89
N PHE A 13 -0.24 -19.70 2.09
CA PHE A 13 0.10 -18.36 2.46
C PHE A 13 -1.14 -17.50 2.67
N LEU A 14 -2.09 -17.59 1.74
CA LEU A 14 -3.32 -16.81 1.84
C LEU A 14 -4.21 -17.29 2.98
N ARG A 15 -3.98 -18.50 3.47
CA ARG A 15 -4.72 -19.03 4.60
C ARG A 15 -4.01 -18.85 5.90
N THR A 16 -3.02 -17.96 5.96
CA THR A 16 -2.33 -17.61 7.19
C THR A 16 -3.37 -17.36 8.28
N ALA A 17 -3.08 -17.85 9.46
CA ALA A 17 -4.01 -17.75 10.57
C ALA A 17 -4.46 -16.31 10.79
N ILE A 18 -5.74 -16.16 11.07
CA ILE A 18 -6.34 -14.88 11.41
C ILE A 18 -6.13 -14.65 12.89
N SER A 19 -5.69 -13.44 13.24
CA SER A 19 -5.53 -13.07 14.64
C SER A 19 -6.91 -12.96 15.29
N PRO A 20 -7.18 -13.71 16.35
CA PRO A 20 -8.49 -13.58 17.02
C PRO A 20 -8.71 -12.19 17.60
N ALA A 21 -7.64 -11.49 17.97
CA ALA A 21 -7.77 -10.18 18.58
C ALA A 21 -8.21 -9.11 17.59
N THR A 22 -7.81 -9.23 16.33
CA THR A 22 -8.07 -8.18 15.34
C THR A 22 -8.96 -8.61 14.19
N GLY A 23 -8.99 -9.91 13.88
CA GLY A 23 -9.65 -10.41 12.68
C GLY A 23 -8.78 -10.27 11.44
N CYS A 24 -7.63 -9.62 11.53
CA CYS A 24 -6.70 -9.50 10.41
C CYS A 24 -5.80 -10.73 10.34
N PRO A 25 -5.25 -11.04 9.16
CA PRO A 25 -4.24 -12.09 9.09
C PRO A 25 -3.08 -11.79 10.03
N HIS A 26 -2.42 -12.84 10.49
CA HIS A 26 -1.29 -12.69 11.39
C HIS A 26 -0.25 -11.77 10.74
N ASN A 27 0.32 -10.87 11.50
CA ASN A 27 1.32 -9.87 11.08
C ASN A 27 0.74 -8.69 10.30
N TRP A 28 -0.57 -8.64 10.11
CA TRP A 28 -1.22 -7.46 9.55
C TRP A 28 -1.75 -6.60 10.69
N SER A 29 -1.66 -5.29 10.52
CA SER A 29 -2.07 -4.31 11.53
C SER A 29 -3.47 -3.80 11.22
N LYS A 30 -4.34 -3.79 12.20
CA LYS A 30 -5.73 -3.38 12.01
C LYS A 30 -5.93 -1.89 12.27
N PHE A 31 -6.67 -1.23 11.40
CA PHE A 31 -7.21 0.09 11.65
C PHE A 31 -8.63 0.14 11.06
N GLY A 32 -9.62 0.38 11.91
CA GLY A 32 -11.01 0.32 11.48
C GLY A 32 -11.35 -1.08 10.97
N GLN A 33 -11.91 -1.16 9.78
CA GLN A 33 -12.26 -2.44 9.16
C GLN A 33 -11.24 -2.83 8.10
N ARG A 34 -10.01 -2.37 8.24
CA ARG A 34 -8.97 -2.64 7.26
C ARG A 34 -7.72 -3.16 7.93
N CYS A 35 -6.97 -3.95 7.18
CA CYS A 35 -5.73 -4.56 7.66
C CYS A 35 -4.59 -4.09 6.76
N PHE A 36 -3.47 -3.72 7.38
CA PHE A 36 -2.32 -3.18 6.68
C PHE A 36 -1.08 -4.04 6.93
N PHE A 37 -0.29 -4.22 5.89
CA PHE A 37 0.92 -5.04 5.98
C PHE A 37 2.12 -4.28 5.40
N LEU A 38 3.20 -4.17 6.18
CA LEU A 38 4.42 -3.53 5.73
C LEU A 38 5.33 -4.58 5.09
N GLU A 39 5.59 -4.41 3.81
CA GLU A 39 6.53 -5.27 3.09
C GLU A 39 7.85 -4.53 2.94
N LYS A 40 8.89 -5.03 3.60
CA LYS A 40 10.16 -4.34 3.66
C LYS A 40 11.06 -4.60 2.45
N ALA A 41 10.77 -5.63 1.67
CA ALA A 41 11.53 -5.87 0.45
C ALA A 41 11.28 -4.72 -0.52
N ARG A 42 12.33 -4.22 -1.12
CA ARG A 42 12.22 -3.06 -2.00
C ARG A 42 11.85 -3.51 -3.40
N ARG A 43 10.83 -2.88 -3.96
CA ARG A 43 10.30 -3.22 -5.28
C ARG A 43 9.93 -1.94 -6.01
N THR A 44 9.81 -2.03 -7.33
CA THR A 44 9.17 -0.98 -8.10
C THR A 44 7.71 -0.90 -7.71
N TRP A 45 7.06 0.21 -8.02
CA TRP A 45 5.65 0.39 -7.66
C TRP A 45 4.78 -0.74 -8.25
N ALA A 46 4.97 -1.05 -9.54
CA ALA A 46 4.16 -2.09 -10.17
C ALA A 46 4.39 -3.46 -9.53
N ASN A 47 5.64 -3.79 -9.22
CA ASN A 47 5.94 -5.06 -8.58
C ASN A 47 5.44 -5.10 -7.14
N ALA A 48 5.43 -3.95 -6.46
CA ALA A 48 4.85 -3.87 -5.12
C ALA A 48 3.34 -4.12 -5.17
N GLN A 49 2.66 -3.51 -6.15
CA GLN A 49 1.22 -3.76 -6.31
C GLN A 49 0.96 -5.23 -6.61
N GLN A 50 1.79 -5.82 -7.46
CA GLN A 50 1.64 -7.24 -7.78
C GLN A 50 1.85 -8.11 -6.55
N PHE A 51 2.85 -7.77 -5.73
CA PHE A 51 3.08 -8.49 -4.48
C PHE A 51 1.86 -8.40 -3.57
N CYS A 52 1.30 -7.20 -3.40
CA CYS A 52 0.11 -7.04 -2.55
C CYS A 52 -1.04 -7.89 -3.06
N LYS A 53 -1.19 -8.01 -4.37
CA LYS A 53 -2.23 -8.87 -4.95
C LYS A 53 -2.02 -10.33 -4.58
N THR A 54 -0.77 -10.80 -4.56
CA THR A 54 -0.51 -12.21 -4.25
C THR A 54 -0.83 -12.54 -2.80
N ILE A 55 -0.85 -11.56 -1.91
CA ILE A 55 -1.18 -11.82 -0.50
C ILE A 55 -2.61 -11.38 -0.16
N GLY A 56 -3.41 -11.09 -1.17
CA GLY A 56 -4.84 -10.84 -0.96
C GLY A 56 -5.25 -9.40 -0.83
N GLY A 57 -4.38 -8.46 -1.19
CA GLY A 57 -4.68 -7.06 -1.04
C GLY A 57 -4.25 -6.21 -2.22
N ASN A 58 -4.09 -4.94 -1.97
CA ASN A 58 -3.60 -3.93 -2.93
C ASN A 58 -2.63 -3.03 -2.19
N LEU A 59 -1.85 -2.24 -2.92
CA LEU A 59 -1.12 -1.15 -2.27
C LEU A 59 -2.14 -0.27 -1.55
N ALA A 60 -1.73 0.27 -0.41
CA ALA A 60 -2.65 0.93 0.51
C ALA A 60 -3.27 2.20 -0.06
N SER A 61 -4.57 2.34 0.13
CA SER A 61 -5.26 3.62 0.03
C SER A 61 -5.34 4.23 1.42
N ILE A 62 -5.49 5.54 1.50
CA ILE A 62 -5.53 6.26 2.78
C ILE A 62 -6.69 7.24 2.75
N HIS A 63 -7.56 7.17 3.75
CA HIS A 63 -8.82 7.90 3.73
C HIS A 63 -9.00 8.88 4.87
N SER A 64 -8.03 9.01 5.77
CA SER A 64 -8.12 9.97 6.86
C SER A 64 -6.74 10.26 7.44
N ALA A 65 -6.64 11.36 8.15
CA ALA A 65 -5.40 11.71 8.84
C ALA A 65 -5.06 10.65 9.89
N GLU A 66 -6.07 10.13 10.55
CA GLU A 66 -5.88 9.10 11.57
C GLU A 66 -5.33 7.83 10.95
N GLU A 67 -5.85 7.45 9.78
CA GLU A 67 -5.35 6.28 9.09
C GLU A 67 -3.90 6.49 8.62
N TYR A 68 -3.60 7.67 8.09
CA TYR A 68 -2.22 7.97 7.71
C TYR A 68 -1.28 7.90 8.91
N ASN A 69 -1.73 8.45 10.03
CA ASN A 69 -0.94 8.39 11.26
C ASN A 69 -0.67 6.96 11.67
N HIS A 70 -1.66 6.08 11.50
CA HIS A 70 -1.49 4.66 11.79
C HIS A 70 -0.39 4.04 10.90
N LEU A 71 -0.40 4.35 9.62
CA LEU A 71 0.61 3.84 8.69
C LEU A 71 2.00 4.42 9.00
N GLN A 72 2.04 5.68 9.43
CA GLN A 72 3.32 6.32 9.78
C GLN A 72 3.97 5.67 11.00
N GLN A 73 3.18 5.04 11.85
CA GLN A 73 3.73 4.30 12.99
C GLN A 73 4.34 2.97 12.55
N MET A 74 4.00 2.48 11.38
CA MET A 74 4.55 1.23 10.88
C MET A 74 5.94 1.42 10.29
N THR A 75 6.22 2.59 9.71
CA THR A 75 7.52 2.88 9.12
C THR A 75 7.68 4.39 8.97
N SER A 76 8.93 4.87 9.04
CA SER A 76 9.25 6.26 8.77
C SER A 76 9.95 6.45 7.43
N GLU A 77 10.22 5.36 6.70
CA GLU A 77 10.93 5.45 5.43
C GLU A 77 9.97 5.75 4.28
N PRO A 78 10.48 6.33 3.19
CA PRO A 78 9.66 6.46 1.98
C PRO A 78 9.10 5.11 1.58
N THR A 79 7.82 5.05 1.30
CA THR A 79 7.10 3.81 1.15
C THR A 79 6.05 3.96 0.06
N TRP A 80 5.96 2.97 -0.84
CA TRP A 80 4.92 2.95 -1.85
C TRP A 80 3.55 2.78 -1.23
N ILE A 81 2.61 3.62 -1.66
CA ILE A 81 1.18 3.42 -1.41
C ILE A 81 0.47 3.40 -2.75
N GLY A 82 -0.83 3.16 -2.75
CA GLY A 82 -1.55 2.72 -3.94
C GLY A 82 -2.02 3.80 -4.91
N GLY A 83 -1.51 5.01 -4.80
CA GLY A 83 -1.94 6.07 -5.70
C GLY A 83 -1.19 6.04 -7.01
N SER A 84 -1.90 6.30 -8.10
CA SER A 84 -1.34 6.34 -9.43
C SER A 84 -2.08 7.35 -10.28
N ALA A 85 -1.34 8.12 -11.08
CA ALA A 85 -1.90 9.00 -12.08
C ALA A 85 -1.27 8.72 -13.44
N CYS A 86 -0.73 7.50 -13.62
CA CYS A 86 -0.05 7.14 -14.84
C CYS A 86 -1.00 7.00 -16.03
N GLN A 87 -2.26 6.73 -15.75
CA GLN A 87 -3.26 6.54 -16.79
C GLN A 87 -3.69 7.87 -17.39
N GLU A 88 -3.79 8.90 -16.54
CA GLU A 88 -4.20 10.22 -16.99
C GLU A 88 -3.58 11.24 -16.02
N GLU A 89 -2.73 12.09 -16.53
CA GLU A 89 -2.05 13.13 -15.78
C GLU A 89 -3.04 13.93 -14.94
N THR A 90 -2.71 14.21 -13.70
CA THR A 90 -3.51 14.94 -12.73
C THR A 90 -4.73 14.20 -12.17
N ASN A 91 -5.04 13.02 -12.68
CA ASN A 91 -6.14 12.22 -12.15
C ASN A 91 -5.59 11.06 -11.33
N TRP A 92 -5.62 11.19 -10.03
CA TRP A 92 -5.09 10.20 -9.11
C TRP A 92 -6.14 9.18 -8.69
N PHE A 93 -5.75 7.92 -8.70
CA PHE A 93 -6.62 6.80 -8.33
C PHE A 93 -5.91 5.93 -7.31
N TRP A 94 -6.70 5.31 -6.43
CA TRP A 94 -6.20 4.25 -5.57
C TRP A 94 -6.37 2.91 -6.29
N THR A 95 -5.36 2.03 -6.21
CA THR A 95 -5.42 0.74 -6.89
C THR A 95 -6.52 -0.16 -6.35
N ASP A 96 -6.97 0.07 -5.12
CA ASP A 96 -8.05 -0.74 -4.55
C ASP A 96 -9.44 -0.27 -5.00
N GLY A 97 -9.52 0.75 -5.82
CA GLY A 97 -10.79 1.22 -6.37
C GLY A 97 -11.58 2.15 -5.47
N THR A 98 -11.05 2.46 -4.28
CA THR A 98 -11.77 3.38 -3.38
C THR A 98 -11.57 4.82 -3.83
N THR A 99 -12.43 5.70 -3.33
CA THR A 99 -12.42 7.11 -3.70
C THR A 99 -11.22 7.83 -3.09
N LEU A 100 -10.61 8.73 -3.85
CA LEU A 100 -9.58 9.61 -3.33
C LEU A 100 -10.25 10.74 -2.57
N ASP A 101 -10.44 10.55 -1.27
CA ASP A 101 -11.20 11.49 -0.43
C ASP A 101 -10.34 12.15 0.64
N PHE A 102 -9.06 11.85 0.68
CA PHE A 102 -8.11 12.43 1.61
C PHE A 102 -6.78 12.56 0.91
N THR A 103 -6.07 13.67 1.11
CA THR A 103 -4.74 13.85 0.55
C THR A 103 -3.83 14.47 1.59
N PHE A 104 -2.54 14.20 1.46
CA PHE A 104 -1.54 14.79 2.33
C PHE A 104 -0.29 15.14 1.52
N TRP A 105 -0.49 15.85 0.42
CA TRP A 105 0.59 16.22 -0.49
C TRP A 105 1.62 17.09 0.18
N CYS A 106 2.89 16.86 -0.13
CA CYS A 106 3.95 17.79 0.25
C CYS A 106 3.74 19.12 -0.48
N PRO A 107 4.29 20.22 0.04
CA PRO A 107 4.15 21.50 -0.64
C PRO A 107 4.62 21.40 -2.09
N ALA A 108 3.85 21.99 -3.00
CA ALA A 108 4.11 22.00 -4.43
C ALA A 108 3.97 20.63 -5.10
N GLN A 109 3.41 19.66 -4.40
CA GLN A 109 3.16 18.33 -4.98
C GLN A 109 1.66 18.09 -5.09
N PRO A 110 1.22 17.24 -5.99
CA PRO A 110 2.04 16.49 -6.97
C PRO A 110 2.48 17.41 -8.10
N ASP A 111 3.68 17.17 -8.67
CA ASP A 111 4.12 17.98 -9.80
C ASP A 111 3.63 17.41 -11.13
N ASN A 112 3.11 16.18 -11.12
CA ASN A 112 2.42 15.55 -12.24
C ASN A 112 3.24 15.43 -13.52
N THR A 113 4.57 15.29 -13.39
CA THR A 113 5.35 15.04 -14.57
C THR A 113 5.12 13.61 -15.03
N LYS A 114 5.33 13.36 -16.32
CA LYS A 114 5.04 12.07 -16.91
C LYS A 114 5.69 10.88 -16.21
N GLU A 115 6.93 11.05 -15.79
CA GLU A 115 7.66 9.96 -15.15
C GLU A 115 7.35 9.83 -13.67
N GLN A 116 6.64 10.78 -13.10
CA GLN A 116 6.36 10.81 -11.66
C GLN A 116 4.88 10.65 -11.44
N CYS A 117 4.39 9.44 -11.64
CA CYS A 117 2.96 9.18 -11.53
C CYS A 117 2.62 8.09 -10.52
N CYS A 118 3.57 7.74 -9.64
CA CYS A 118 3.36 6.74 -8.60
C CYS A 118 3.54 7.41 -7.24
N LEU A 119 2.75 7.03 -6.27
CA LEU A 119 2.62 7.74 -5.02
C LEU A 119 3.44 7.11 -3.90
N GLN A 120 4.24 7.93 -3.24
CA GLN A 120 4.97 7.50 -2.05
C GLN A 120 4.55 8.34 -0.85
N MET A 121 4.60 7.73 0.33
CA MET A 121 4.38 8.42 1.59
C MET A 121 5.71 8.64 2.31
N ASN A 122 5.68 9.40 3.37
CA ASN A 122 6.85 9.69 4.22
C ASN A 122 7.97 10.39 3.48
N THR A 123 7.63 11.36 2.65
CA THR A 123 8.62 12.16 1.93
C THR A 123 9.15 13.27 2.81
N GLY A 124 10.46 13.30 2.98
CA GLY A 124 11.14 14.42 3.63
C GLY A 124 10.78 14.62 5.09
N VAL A 125 11.09 15.78 5.59
CA VAL A 125 10.89 16.11 7.01
C VAL A 125 9.42 16.11 7.40
N GLY A 126 8.56 16.55 6.49
CA GLY A 126 7.11 16.57 6.76
C GLY A 126 6.44 15.22 6.65
N GLN A 127 7.15 14.22 6.13
CA GLN A 127 6.60 12.87 5.95
C GLN A 127 5.27 12.89 5.21
N CYS A 128 5.22 13.66 4.16
CA CYS A 128 4.01 13.88 3.35
C CYS A 128 4.08 13.06 2.06
N TRP A 129 3.08 13.22 1.19
CA TRP A 129 3.00 12.46 -0.05
C TRP A 129 3.72 13.18 -1.20
N ASP A 130 4.33 12.40 -2.07
CA ASP A 130 5.01 12.90 -3.25
C ASP A 130 4.81 11.94 -4.42
N ASP A 131 4.69 12.49 -5.61
CA ASP A 131 4.66 11.68 -6.82
C ASP A 131 6.10 11.49 -7.30
N VAL A 132 6.49 10.24 -7.49
CA VAL A 132 7.88 9.90 -7.82
C VAL A 132 7.91 8.88 -8.95
N GLY A 133 9.10 8.68 -9.49
CA GLY A 133 9.29 7.74 -10.58
C GLY A 133 8.95 6.33 -10.14
N CYS A 134 8.14 5.67 -10.94
CA CYS A 134 7.59 4.36 -10.59
C CYS A 134 8.64 3.25 -10.53
N SER A 135 9.81 3.47 -11.10
CA SER A 135 10.88 2.47 -11.09
C SER A 135 11.77 2.53 -9.86
N SER A 136 11.55 3.49 -8.98
CA SER A 136 12.27 3.53 -7.70
C SER A 136 11.99 2.26 -6.92
N MET A 137 13.02 1.78 -6.22
CA MET A 137 12.89 0.57 -5.42
C MET A 137 12.62 0.97 -3.98
N GLN A 138 11.44 0.66 -3.49
CA GLN A 138 11.03 1.05 -2.15
C GLN A 138 10.25 -0.05 -1.47
N GLN A 139 10.17 0.03 -0.15
CA GLN A 139 9.25 -0.82 0.60
C GLN A 139 7.82 -0.37 0.32
N SER A 140 6.85 -1.13 0.78
CA SER A 140 5.45 -0.87 0.45
C SER A 140 4.53 -1.26 1.59
N ILE A 141 3.34 -0.68 1.60
CA ILE A 141 2.28 -1.09 2.52
C ILE A 141 1.10 -1.56 1.70
N CYS A 142 0.64 -2.77 2.02
CA CYS A 142 -0.54 -3.38 1.41
C CYS A 142 -1.75 -3.19 2.33
N VAL A 143 -2.94 -3.21 1.75
CA VAL A 143 -4.18 -3.12 2.50
C VAL A 143 -5.14 -4.20 2.04
N MET A 144 -5.95 -4.71 2.96
CA MET A 144 -7.13 -5.50 2.62
C MET A 144 -8.27 -5.09 3.53
N SER A 145 -9.48 -5.23 3.03
CA SER A 145 -10.68 -4.89 3.79
C SER A 145 -11.22 -6.13 4.50
N LEU A 146 -11.75 -5.93 5.70
CA LEU A 146 -12.43 -7.00 6.44
C LEU A 146 -13.88 -7.20 6.01
N ILE A 147 -14.40 -6.28 5.21
CA ILE A 147 -15.79 -6.36 4.74
C ILE A 147 -15.88 -6.38 3.23
#